data_b7638354899e1d94969c69a0e8926a28
#
_entry.id   b7638354899e1d94969c69a0e8926a28
#
_cell.length_a   1.000
_cell.length_b   1.000
_cell.length_c   1.000
_cell.angle_alpha   90.00
_cell.angle_beta   90.00
_cell.angle_gamma   90.00
#
_symmetry.space_group_name_H-M   'P 1'
#
loop_
_entity.id
_entity.type
_entity.pdbx_description
1 polymer ?
#
loop_
_entity_poly.entity_id
_entity_poly.type
_entity_poly.pdbx_seq_one_letter_code
_entity_poly.pdbx_strand_id
1 'polypeptide(L)'
;MDIASPITAVKGIGEKTQKAFAKMGVYTVGDILLHFPRDYVKFPEITDIDELNNVNVSSTYAIHAVIKKAPVVKNTARMQITLQDIGSPGHMIQLVWYRMPYLKAQLVQGRHLIFYGHIKPKGGRYVMEQPVVYEVQKYEAIRDTLQPVYSVTSGVTNNLIVKTIKETLSHDTLLSDYLPKDIRSRYGFCEYNYAMKQIHFPDDFDALVEARRRLVFDEFFLFIMGMRYQNKKQQKDKNEFEFTDDAFIDGLIEKLPYELTGAQKKTIDEIKQDIKSPYVMQRLIPVSYT
;
A
#
# COMPACT_ATOMS: atom_id res chain seq x y z
N MET A 1 10.31 -11.96 -17.99
CA MET A 1 11.40 -11.57 -17.03
C MET A 1 11.23 -12.47 -15.80
N ASP A 2 12.31 -13.11 -15.31
CA ASP A 2 12.22 -13.98 -14.13
C ASP A 2 12.22 -13.12 -12.86
N ILE A 3 11.39 -13.52 -11.88
CA ILE A 3 11.29 -12.85 -10.55
C ILE A 3 12.60 -12.91 -9.76
N ALA A 4 13.41 -13.97 -9.96
CA ALA A 4 14.73 -14.11 -9.35
C ALA A 4 15.81 -13.25 -10.03
N SER A 5 15.52 -12.64 -11.18
CA SER A 5 16.47 -11.78 -11.88
C SER A 5 16.80 -10.54 -11.02
N PRO A 6 18.07 -10.06 -11.08
CA PRO A 6 18.44 -8.84 -10.38
C PRO A 6 17.60 -7.64 -10.87
N ILE A 7 17.35 -6.67 -10.01
CA ILE A 7 16.54 -5.49 -10.33
C ILE A 7 17.08 -4.67 -11.51
N THR A 8 18.37 -4.80 -11.82
CA THR A 8 19.01 -4.18 -13.00
C THR A 8 18.54 -4.76 -14.33
N ALA A 9 17.86 -5.90 -14.32
CA ALA A 9 17.22 -6.45 -15.52
C ALA A 9 16.03 -5.59 -15.99
N VAL A 10 15.46 -4.77 -15.09
CA VAL A 10 14.37 -3.84 -15.41
C VAL A 10 14.94 -2.64 -16.17
N LYS A 11 14.36 -2.34 -17.32
CA LYS A 11 14.78 -1.22 -18.18
C LYS A 11 14.80 0.12 -17.41
N GLY A 12 15.92 0.81 -17.48
CA GLY A 12 16.11 2.10 -16.84
C GLY A 12 16.70 2.04 -15.42
N ILE A 13 17.01 0.85 -14.92
CA ILE A 13 17.67 0.66 -13.62
C ILE A 13 19.18 0.45 -13.85
N GLY A 14 19.97 1.49 -13.58
CA GLY A 14 21.43 1.42 -13.59
C GLY A 14 22.00 1.18 -12.18
N GLU A 15 23.32 1.03 -12.07
CA GLU A 15 24.02 0.75 -10.80
C GLU A 15 23.71 1.73 -9.67
N LYS A 16 23.61 3.03 -9.98
CA LYS A 16 23.26 4.05 -8.97
C LYS A 16 21.86 3.82 -8.38
N THR A 17 20.91 3.49 -9.23
CA THR A 17 19.52 3.23 -8.84
C THR A 17 19.41 1.89 -8.10
N GLN A 18 20.14 0.86 -8.54
CA GLN A 18 20.24 -0.42 -7.83
C GLN A 18 20.73 -0.23 -6.39
N LYS A 19 21.80 0.57 -6.18
CA LYS A 19 22.32 0.86 -4.83
C LYS A 19 21.28 1.59 -3.96
N ALA A 20 20.42 2.41 -4.57
CA ALA A 20 19.34 3.08 -3.85
C ALA A 20 18.21 2.10 -3.49
N PHE A 21 17.82 1.20 -4.39
CA PHE A 21 16.86 0.13 -4.11
C PHE A 21 17.36 -0.87 -3.06
N ALA A 22 18.63 -1.20 -3.07
CA ALA A 22 19.24 -2.08 -2.06
C ALA A 22 19.07 -1.56 -0.63
N LYS A 23 19.03 -0.22 -0.42
CA LYS A 23 18.73 0.39 0.90
C LYS A 23 17.30 0.15 1.37
N MET A 24 16.40 -0.24 0.47
CA MET A 24 15.02 -0.63 0.76
C MET A 24 14.85 -2.14 0.89
N GLY A 25 15.93 -2.92 0.76
CA GLY A 25 15.88 -4.39 0.71
C GLY A 25 15.41 -4.95 -0.64
N VAL A 26 15.40 -4.13 -1.70
CA VAL A 26 14.98 -4.54 -3.05
C VAL A 26 16.22 -4.86 -3.88
N TYR A 27 16.43 -6.14 -4.19
CA TYR A 27 17.56 -6.67 -4.95
C TYR A 27 17.12 -7.32 -6.26
N THR A 28 15.93 -7.91 -6.28
CA THR A 28 15.39 -8.68 -7.41
C THR A 28 14.10 -8.07 -7.98
N VAL A 29 13.70 -8.58 -9.11
CA VAL A 29 12.38 -8.29 -9.74
C VAL A 29 11.23 -8.72 -8.82
N GLY A 30 11.38 -9.85 -8.12
CA GLY A 30 10.40 -10.29 -7.14
C GLY A 30 10.26 -9.33 -5.96
N ASP A 31 11.38 -8.81 -5.43
CA ASP A 31 11.34 -7.90 -4.30
C ASP A 31 10.58 -6.60 -4.61
N ILE A 32 10.74 -6.05 -5.82
CA ILE A 32 10.00 -4.83 -6.19
C ILE A 32 8.52 -5.09 -6.38
N LEU A 33 8.12 -6.28 -6.87
CA LEU A 33 6.72 -6.68 -6.97
C LEU A 33 6.07 -6.92 -5.60
N LEU A 34 6.85 -7.35 -4.61
CA LEU A 34 6.38 -7.52 -3.24
C LEU A 34 6.46 -6.23 -2.40
N HIS A 35 7.01 -5.16 -2.95
CA HIS A 35 7.00 -3.85 -2.31
C HIS A 35 5.66 -3.15 -2.51
N PHE A 36 4.64 -3.56 -1.72
CA PHE A 36 3.27 -3.08 -1.87
C PHE A 36 3.11 -1.60 -1.50
N PRO A 37 2.14 -0.89 -2.13
CA PRO A 37 1.78 0.45 -1.73
C PRO A 37 1.30 0.50 -0.28
N ARG A 38 1.76 1.51 0.46
CA ARG A 38 1.27 1.79 1.82
C ARG A 38 -0.08 2.48 1.83
N ASP A 39 -0.40 3.21 0.74
CA ASP A 39 -1.62 4.00 0.61
C ASP A 39 -1.92 4.28 -0.87
N TYR A 40 -3.12 4.78 -1.15
CA TYR A 40 -3.56 5.19 -2.49
C TYR A 40 -4.17 6.58 -2.44
N VAL A 41 -3.84 7.41 -3.41
CA VAL A 41 -4.39 8.74 -3.59
C VAL A 41 -5.34 8.73 -4.78
N LYS A 42 -6.58 9.15 -4.55
CA LYS A 42 -7.51 9.49 -5.63
C LYS A 42 -7.35 10.98 -5.92
N PHE A 43 -7.08 11.32 -7.18
CA PHE A 43 -7.01 12.70 -7.60
C PHE A 43 -8.42 13.29 -7.71
N PRO A 44 -8.64 14.53 -7.22
CA PRO A 44 -9.94 15.18 -7.29
C PRO A 44 -10.32 15.52 -8.74
N GLU A 45 -11.59 15.71 -8.97
CA GLU A 45 -12.09 16.30 -10.22
C GLU A 45 -11.50 17.72 -10.41
N ILE A 46 -11.48 18.13 -11.68
CA ILE A 46 -11.02 19.48 -12.02
C ILE A 46 -12.09 20.45 -11.53
N THR A 47 -11.68 21.39 -10.69
CA THR A 47 -12.54 22.40 -10.09
C THR A 47 -12.25 23.74 -10.77
N ASP A 48 -13.30 24.46 -11.15
CA ASP A 48 -13.18 25.83 -11.66
C ASP A 48 -12.91 26.81 -10.51
N ILE A 49 -12.21 27.90 -10.82
CA ILE A 49 -11.87 28.90 -9.78
C ILE A 49 -13.12 29.53 -9.18
N ASP A 50 -14.20 29.62 -9.94
CA ASP A 50 -15.48 30.18 -9.50
C ASP A 50 -16.19 29.33 -8.45
N GLU A 51 -15.96 28.04 -8.45
CA GLU A 51 -16.52 27.10 -7.47
C GLU A 51 -15.81 27.16 -6.13
N LEU A 52 -14.71 27.92 -6.01
CA LEU A 52 -13.92 28.05 -4.77
C LEU A 52 -14.55 28.90 -3.67
N ASN A 53 -15.83 29.21 -3.74
CA ASN A 53 -16.53 30.03 -2.74
C ASN A 53 -16.50 29.49 -1.30
N ASN A 54 -16.32 28.15 -1.14
CA ASN A 54 -16.21 27.46 0.15
C ASN A 54 -15.02 26.51 0.16
N VAL A 55 -13.79 27.05 0.11
CA VAL A 55 -12.58 26.23 0.11
C VAL A 55 -12.39 25.53 1.46
N ASN A 56 -12.40 24.20 1.45
CA ASN A 56 -11.91 23.42 2.58
C ASN A 56 -10.38 23.35 2.55
N VAL A 57 -9.73 24.01 3.51
CA VAL A 57 -8.26 24.10 3.59
C VAL A 57 -7.57 22.74 3.72
N SER A 58 -8.27 21.74 4.22
CA SER A 58 -7.75 20.37 4.36
C SER A 58 -7.85 19.55 3.08
N SER A 59 -8.64 20.01 2.09
CA SER A 59 -8.84 19.28 0.83
C SER A 59 -7.80 19.70 -0.21
N THR A 60 -7.51 18.80 -1.14
CA THR A 60 -6.70 19.09 -2.33
C THR A 60 -7.62 19.43 -3.50
N TYR A 61 -7.17 20.33 -4.33
CA TYR A 61 -7.89 20.82 -5.51
C TYR A 61 -7.04 20.66 -6.76
N ALA A 62 -7.69 20.45 -7.87
CA ALA A 62 -7.09 20.44 -9.19
C ALA A 62 -7.71 21.55 -10.03
N ILE A 63 -6.93 22.55 -10.40
CA ILE A 63 -7.41 23.70 -11.16
C ILE A 63 -6.84 23.65 -12.57
N HIS A 64 -7.72 23.72 -13.56
CA HIS A 64 -7.34 23.89 -14.95
C HIS A 64 -7.21 25.38 -15.28
N ALA A 65 -6.05 25.78 -15.75
CA ALA A 65 -5.86 27.17 -16.16
C ALA A 65 -4.91 27.33 -17.35
N VAL A 66 -5.10 28.41 -18.06
CA VAL A 66 -4.21 28.88 -19.14
C VAL A 66 -3.25 29.92 -18.60
N ILE A 67 -1.98 29.77 -18.91
CA ILE A 67 -0.96 30.73 -18.53
C ILE A 67 -1.07 31.96 -19.42
N LYS A 68 -1.61 33.06 -18.90
CA LYS A 68 -1.75 34.33 -19.62
C LYS A 68 -0.47 35.17 -19.60
N LYS A 69 0.32 35.05 -18.52
CA LYS A 69 1.59 35.81 -18.36
C LYS A 69 2.66 34.91 -17.78
N ALA A 70 3.89 35.10 -18.19
CA ALA A 70 5.03 34.39 -17.63
C ALA A 70 5.14 34.60 -16.11
N PRO A 71 5.64 33.61 -15.36
CA PRO A 71 5.78 33.71 -13.91
C PRO A 71 6.75 34.85 -13.53
N VAL A 72 6.37 35.61 -12.51
CA VAL A 72 7.22 36.65 -11.94
C VAL A 72 8.14 36.02 -10.89
N VAL A 73 9.44 36.18 -11.12
CA VAL A 73 10.48 35.77 -10.17
C VAL A 73 10.82 36.96 -9.31
N LYS A 74 10.36 37.01 -8.06
CA LYS A 74 10.63 38.13 -7.13
C LYS A 74 12.02 38.07 -6.48
N ASN A 75 12.52 36.86 -6.26
CA ASN A 75 13.88 36.55 -5.77
C ASN A 75 14.28 35.19 -6.34
N THR A 76 15.56 34.84 -6.33
CA THR A 76 16.05 33.51 -6.77
C THR A 76 15.36 32.35 -6.08
N ALA A 77 14.68 32.61 -4.95
CA ALA A 77 14.01 31.59 -4.15
C ALA A 77 12.48 31.52 -4.30
N ARG A 78 11.82 32.53 -4.87
CA ARG A 78 10.35 32.60 -4.95
C ARG A 78 9.87 32.93 -6.35
N MET A 79 9.08 32.08 -6.92
CA MET A 79 8.39 32.25 -8.19
C MET A 79 6.88 32.30 -7.94
N GLN A 80 6.18 33.23 -8.58
CA GLN A 80 4.74 33.35 -8.47
C GLN A 80 4.09 33.60 -9.81
N ILE A 81 2.88 33.11 -9.98
CA ILE A 81 2.00 33.37 -11.11
C ILE A 81 0.59 33.61 -10.59
N THR A 82 -0.13 34.53 -11.20
CA THR A 82 -1.56 34.70 -10.94
C THR A 82 -2.31 34.12 -12.10
N LEU A 83 -3.18 33.17 -11.83
CA LEU A 83 -4.08 32.56 -12.78
C LEU A 83 -5.43 33.21 -12.67
N GLN A 84 -6.08 33.35 -13.80
CA GLN A 84 -7.45 33.80 -13.93
C GLN A 84 -8.21 32.70 -14.63
N ASP A 85 -9.44 32.49 -14.21
CA ASP A 85 -10.30 31.49 -14.85
C ASP A 85 -10.52 31.79 -16.34
N ILE A 86 -10.77 30.75 -17.10
CA ILE A 86 -11.09 30.84 -18.53
C ILE A 86 -12.53 31.34 -18.72
N GLY A 87 -13.45 30.90 -17.80
CA GLY A 87 -14.89 31.19 -17.85
C GLY A 87 -15.30 32.49 -17.17
N SER A 88 -14.59 32.90 -16.10
CA SER A 88 -15.00 34.01 -15.23
C SER A 88 -13.82 34.94 -14.88
N PRO A 89 -13.69 36.07 -15.55
CA PRO A 89 -12.56 36.98 -15.37
C PRO A 89 -12.39 37.61 -13.98
N GLY A 90 -13.40 37.48 -13.10
CA GLY A 90 -13.40 38.07 -11.76
C GLY A 90 -12.63 37.30 -10.70
N HIS A 91 -12.45 36.01 -10.86
CA HIS A 91 -11.80 35.16 -9.86
C HIS A 91 -10.34 34.86 -10.21
N MET A 92 -9.47 35.04 -9.22
CA MET A 92 -8.03 34.89 -9.41
C MET A 92 -7.45 34.03 -8.28
N ILE A 93 -6.57 33.10 -8.65
CA ILE A 93 -5.77 32.33 -7.72
C ILE A 93 -4.29 32.62 -7.91
N GLN A 94 -3.56 32.77 -6.83
CA GLN A 94 -2.12 32.96 -6.85
C GLN A 94 -1.40 31.65 -6.57
N LEU A 95 -0.53 31.22 -7.47
CA LEU A 95 0.34 30.07 -7.31
C LEU A 95 1.73 30.53 -6.90
N VAL A 96 2.33 29.84 -5.93
CA VAL A 96 3.64 30.22 -5.38
C VAL A 96 4.53 28.98 -5.27
N TRP A 97 5.73 29.06 -5.83
CA TRP A 97 6.77 28.04 -5.66
C TRP A 97 8.00 28.63 -5.00
N TYR A 98 8.63 27.83 -4.15
CA TYR A 98 9.89 28.15 -3.51
C TYR A 98 10.98 27.20 -3.98
N ARG A 99 12.13 27.74 -4.40
CA ARG A 99 13.32 26.96 -4.80
C ARG A 99 13.10 25.98 -5.97
N MET A 100 12.17 26.28 -6.89
CA MET A 100 11.86 25.46 -8.08
C MET A 100 12.01 26.23 -9.39
N PRO A 101 13.19 26.79 -9.72
CA PRO A 101 13.38 27.61 -10.94
C PRO A 101 13.17 26.80 -12.23
N TYR A 102 13.34 25.48 -12.19
CA TYR A 102 13.16 24.61 -13.36
C TYR A 102 11.72 24.57 -13.88
N LEU A 103 10.73 24.86 -13.04
CA LEU A 103 9.32 24.93 -13.46
C LEU A 103 9.06 26.09 -14.43
N LYS A 104 9.91 27.12 -14.45
CA LYS A 104 9.75 28.27 -15.37
C LYS A 104 9.67 27.81 -16.83
N ALA A 105 10.42 26.78 -17.21
CA ALA A 105 10.41 26.23 -18.56
C ALA A 105 9.07 25.55 -18.93
N GLN A 106 8.29 25.12 -17.94
CA GLN A 106 6.98 24.49 -18.16
C GLN A 106 5.83 25.53 -18.17
N LEU A 107 6.01 26.63 -17.45
CA LEU A 107 5.01 27.71 -17.28
C LEU A 107 5.08 28.73 -18.39
N VAL A 108 4.91 28.29 -19.63
CA VAL A 108 4.97 29.14 -20.84
C VAL A 108 3.59 29.74 -21.16
N GLN A 109 3.55 30.99 -21.60
CA GLN A 109 2.32 31.64 -22.01
C GLN A 109 1.54 30.85 -23.07
N GLY A 110 0.23 30.77 -22.92
CA GLY A 110 -0.68 30.04 -23.80
C GLY A 110 -0.81 28.55 -23.47
N ARG A 111 -0.02 28.00 -22.53
CA ARG A 111 -0.08 26.61 -22.19
C ARG A 111 -1.23 26.31 -21.23
N HIS A 112 -1.98 25.24 -21.51
CA HIS A 112 -3.01 24.69 -20.64
C HIS A 112 -2.39 23.69 -19.67
N LEU A 113 -2.59 23.89 -18.37
CA LEU A 113 -2.02 23.04 -17.32
C LEU A 113 -3.01 22.84 -16.19
N ILE A 114 -2.86 21.74 -15.47
CA ILE A 114 -3.57 21.46 -14.23
C ILE A 114 -2.62 21.72 -13.06
N PHE A 115 -3.11 22.47 -12.08
CA PHE A 115 -2.40 22.80 -10.84
C PHE A 115 -3.08 22.06 -9.69
N TYR A 116 -2.35 21.13 -9.07
CA TYR A 116 -2.85 20.28 -8.00
C TYR A 116 -2.19 20.64 -6.67
N GLY A 117 -3.00 20.88 -5.63
CA GLY A 117 -2.50 21.22 -4.31
C GLY A 117 -3.59 21.71 -3.35
N HIS A 118 -3.15 22.16 -2.17
CA HIS A 118 -4.04 22.77 -1.18
C HIS A 118 -4.22 24.26 -1.47
N ILE A 119 -5.46 24.71 -1.32
CA ILE A 119 -5.80 26.13 -1.46
C ILE A 119 -6.01 26.74 -0.08
N LYS A 120 -5.43 27.94 0.13
CA LYS A 120 -5.57 28.69 1.37
C LYS A 120 -6.05 30.11 1.08
N PRO A 121 -6.99 30.66 1.83
CA PRO A 121 -7.32 32.07 1.77
C PRO A 121 -6.19 32.90 2.39
N LYS A 122 -5.74 33.94 1.70
CA LYS A 122 -4.69 34.85 2.18
C LYS A 122 -4.92 36.27 1.67
N GLY A 123 -5.26 37.20 2.59
CA GLY A 123 -5.45 38.61 2.23
C GLY A 123 -6.55 38.85 1.19
N GLY A 124 -7.70 38.18 1.32
CA GLY A 124 -8.84 38.29 0.39
C GLY A 124 -8.64 37.63 -0.98
N ARG A 125 -7.60 36.82 -1.12
CA ARG A 125 -7.29 36.04 -2.34
C ARG A 125 -7.05 34.59 -2.00
N TYR A 126 -7.21 33.72 -2.98
CA TYR A 126 -6.82 32.31 -2.87
C TYR A 126 -5.36 32.13 -3.28
N VAL A 127 -4.64 31.35 -2.49
CA VAL A 127 -3.22 31.02 -2.73
C VAL A 127 -3.04 29.52 -2.69
N MET A 128 -2.37 28.95 -3.69
CA MET A 128 -1.91 27.57 -3.70
C MET A 128 -0.38 27.57 -3.62
N GLU A 129 0.16 27.00 -2.55
CA GLU A 129 1.60 26.95 -2.30
C GLU A 129 2.16 25.61 -2.76
N GLN A 130 3.26 25.65 -3.52
CA GLN A 130 3.95 24.46 -4.05
C GLN A 130 3.05 23.50 -4.84
N PRO A 131 2.14 23.99 -5.73
CA PRO A 131 1.32 23.08 -6.52
C PRO A 131 2.16 22.19 -7.41
N VAL A 132 1.70 20.95 -7.55
CA VAL A 132 2.20 20.04 -8.58
C VAL A 132 1.57 20.42 -9.91
N VAL A 133 2.38 20.44 -10.97
CA VAL A 133 1.94 20.86 -12.31
C VAL A 133 1.80 19.63 -13.19
N TYR A 134 0.63 19.47 -13.79
CA TYR A 134 0.34 18.39 -14.73
C TYR A 134 -0.05 18.94 -16.10
N GLU A 135 0.28 18.22 -17.15
CA GLU A 135 -0.35 18.37 -18.46
C GLU A 135 -1.78 17.83 -18.37
N VAL A 136 -2.72 18.49 -19.06
CA VAL A 136 -4.16 18.17 -18.99
C VAL A 136 -4.40 16.69 -19.26
N GLN A 137 -3.88 16.17 -20.37
CA GLN A 137 -4.05 14.75 -20.76
C GLN A 137 -3.50 13.77 -19.72
N LYS A 138 -2.37 14.10 -19.08
CA LYS A 138 -1.78 13.26 -18.03
C LYS A 138 -2.61 13.27 -16.76
N TYR A 139 -3.21 14.41 -16.41
CA TYR A 139 -4.08 14.51 -15.26
C TYR A 139 -5.38 13.74 -15.46
N GLU A 140 -6.01 13.93 -16.63
CA GLU A 140 -7.24 13.20 -17.00
C GLU A 140 -7.06 11.68 -16.97
N ALA A 141 -5.89 11.19 -17.38
CA ALA A 141 -5.58 9.76 -17.34
C ALA A 141 -5.43 9.18 -15.92
N ILE A 142 -5.20 10.03 -14.89
CA ILE A 142 -4.97 9.57 -13.51
C ILE A 142 -6.07 9.98 -12.53
N ARG A 143 -6.94 10.95 -12.88
CA ARG A 143 -7.93 11.51 -11.93
C ARG A 143 -8.92 10.50 -11.38
N ASP A 144 -9.36 9.56 -12.23
CA ASP A 144 -10.36 8.55 -11.90
C ASP A 144 -9.76 7.24 -11.39
N THR A 145 -8.42 7.19 -11.27
CA THR A 145 -7.69 6.01 -10.83
C THR A 145 -7.06 6.18 -9.46
N LEU A 146 -6.92 5.09 -8.73
CA LEU A 146 -6.19 5.06 -7.47
C LEU A 146 -4.68 5.03 -7.73
N GLN A 147 -3.99 6.12 -7.37
CA GLN A 147 -2.55 6.21 -7.57
C GLN A 147 -1.79 5.69 -6.36
N PRO A 148 -0.88 4.71 -6.53
CA PRO A 148 -0.19 4.09 -5.41
C PRO A 148 0.84 5.02 -4.77
N VAL A 149 0.89 4.99 -3.44
CA VAL A 149 1.90 5.68 -2.63
C VAL A 149 2.76 4.63 -1.94
N TYR A 150 4.04 4.60 -2.30
CA TYR A 150 5.01 3.65 -1.75
C TYR A 150 5.82 4.24 -0.60
N SER A 151 6.32 3.39 0.27
CA SER A 151 7.37 3.76 1.21
C SER A 151 8.67 4.02 0.44
N VAL A 152 9.30 5.17 0.68
CA VAL A 152 10.48 5.61 -0.04
C VAL A 152 11.66 5.83 0.92
N THR A 153 12.87 5.78 0.38
CA THR A 153 14.11 6.10 1.10
C THR A 153 14.95 7.11 0.31
N SER A 154 16.01 7.62 0.93
CA SER A 154 16.91 8.56 0.27
C SER A 154 17.46 8.01 -1.05
N GLY A 155 17.21 8.73 -2.13
CA GLY A 155 17.62 8.36 -3.49
C GLY A 155 16.57 7.59 -4.29
N VAL A 156 15.43 7.20 -3.69
CA VAL A 156 14.30 6.55 -4.38
C VAL A 156 13.06 7.43 -4.24
N THR A 157 12.42 7.75 -5.34
CA THR A 157 11.15 8.50 -5.37
C THR A 157 9.97 7.58 -5.66
N ASN A 158 8.76 7.99 -5.24
CA ASN A 158 7.53 7.25 -5.58
C ASN A 158 7.40 7.03 -7.09
N ASN A 159 7.66 8.06 -7.89
CA ASN A 159 7.59 7.96 -9.35
C ASN A 159 8.58 6.94 -9.93
N LEU A 160 9.75 6.80 -9.33
CA LEU A 160 10.73 5.81 -9.76
C LEU A 160 10.21 4.39 -9.49
N ILE A 161 9.63 4.15 -8.29
CA ILE A 161 9.03 2.85 -7.94
C ILE A 161 7.87 2.54 -8.90
N VAL A 162 6.92 3.48 -9.06
CA VAL A 162 5.79 3.34 -9.99
C VAL A 162 6.24 2.96 -11.40
N LYS A 163 7.24 3.67 -11.92
CA LYS A 163 7.78 3.41 -13.26
C LYS A 163 8.43 2.03 -13.35
N THR A 164 9.20 1.64 -12.32
CA THR A 164 9.86 0.33 -12.27
C THR A 164 8.85 -0.80 -12.24
N ILE A 165 7.81 -0.70 -11.40
CA ILE A 165 6.76 -1.72 -11.30
C ILE A 165 5.95 -1.79 -12.60
N LYS A 166 5.58 -0.65 -13.21
CA LYS A 166 4.90 -0.63 -14.51
C LYS A 166 5.70 -1.34 -15.59
N GLU A 167 7.01 -1.06 -15.67
CA GLU A 167 7.90 -1.75 -16.61
C GLU A 167 7.99 -3.24 -16.31
N THR A 168 8.08 -3.64 -15.04
CA THR A 168 8.11 -5.04 -14.64
C THR A 168 6.82 -5.78 -15.02
N LEU A 169 5.65 -5.19 -14.75
CA LEU A 169 4.34 -5.79 -15.05
C LEU A 169 3.98 -5.74 -16.54
N SER A 170 4.66 -4.92 -17.35
CA SER A 170 4.46 -4.89 -18.81
C SER A 170 5.04 -6.11 -19.53
N HIS A 171 5.98 -6.80 -18.90
CA HIS A 171 6.47 -8.07 -19.38
C HIS A 171 5.55 -9.18 -18.89
N ASP A 172 5.25 -10.17 -19.74
CA ASP A 172 4.46 -11.37 -19.39
C ASP A 172 5.20 -12.29 -18.39
N THR A 173 5.73 -11.68 -17.35
CA THR A 173 6.36 -12.35 -16.22
C THR A 173 5.27 -12.89 -15.34
N LEU A 174 4.61 -13.91 -15.81
CA LEU A 174 3.52 -14.52 -15.10
C LEU A 174 4.07 -15.37 -13.97
N LEU A 175 3.76 -14.95 -12.77
CA LEU A 175 3.94 -15.79 -11.61
C LEU A 175 2.93 -16.93 -11.71
N SER A 176 3.40 -18.16 -11.59
CA SER A 176 2.50 -19.31 -11.53
C SER A 176 1.61 -19.21 -10.30
N ASP A 177 0.30 -19.23 -10.51
CA ASP A 177 -0.63 -19.27 -9.38
C ASP A 177 -0.58 -20.66 -8.73
N TYR A 178 -0.05 -20.71 -7.51
CA TYR A 178 0.12 -21.96 -6.77
C TYR A 178 -1.17 -22.45 -6.11
N LEU A 179 -2.22 -21.61 -6.01
CA LEU A 179 -3.52 -22.06 -5.52
C LEU A 179 -4.27 -22.81 -6.62
N PRO A 180 -4.69 -24.08 -6.39
CA PRO A 180 -5.51 -24.82 -7.31
C PRO A 180 -6.79 -24.08 -7.69
N LYS A 181 -7.23 -24.23 -8.92
CA LYS A 181 -8.40 -23.52 -9.47
C LYS A 181 -9.69 -23.80 -8.70
N ASP A 182 -9.87 -25.03 -8.22
CA ASP A 182 -11.02 -25.45 -7.40
C ASP A 182 -11.05 -24.72 -6.05
N ILE A 183 -9.92 -24.55 -5.40
CA ILE A 183 -9.80 -23.78 -4.16
C ILE A 183 -10.11 -22.30 -4.42
N ARG A 184 -9.53 -21.72 -5.49
CA ARG A 184 -9.82 -20.31 -5.85
C ARG A 184 -11.31 -20.09 -6.09
N SER A 185 -11.93 -20.97 -6.86
CA SER A 185 -13.38 -20.88 -7.17
C SER A 185 -14.24 -21.06 -5.92
N ARG A 186 -13.88 -22.01 -5.03
CA ARG A 186 -14.62 -22.28 -3.80
C ARG A 186 -14.64 -21.10 -2.82
N TYR A 187 -13.54 -20.37 -2.72
CA TYR A 187 -13.40 -19.24 -1.79
C TYR A 187 -13.53 -17.87 -2.46
N GLY A 188 -13.79 -17.84 -3.76
CA GLY A 188 -13.92 -16.60 -4.53
C GLY A 188 -12.64 -15.78 -4.55
N PHE A 189 -11.49 -16.41 -4.72
CA PHE A 189 -10.21 -15.72 -4.87
C PHE A 189 -9.91 -15.45 -6.34
N CYS A 190 -9.42 -14.26 -6.63
CA CYS A 190 -8.91 -13.91 -7.96
C CYS A 190 -7.58 -14.63 -8.25
N GLU A 191 -7.17 -14.59 -9.51
CA GLU A 191 -5.91 -15.12 -9.98
C GLU A 191 -4.73 -14.26 -9.45
N TYR A 192 -3.58 -14.90 -9.18
CA TYR A 192 -2.45 -14.26 -8.51
C TYR A 192 -1.87 -13.07 -9.28
N ASN A 193 -1.69 -13.20 -10.62
CA ASN A 193 -1.17 -12.10 -11.43
C ASN A 193 -2.17 -10.93 -11.53
N TYR A 194 -3.48 -11.23 -11.55
CA TYR A 194 -4.50 -10.20 -11.43
C TYR A 194 -4.37 -9.46 -10.09
N ALA A 195 -4.25 -10.21 -8.98
CA ALA A 195 -4.07 -9.60 -7.67
C ALA A 195 -2.80 -8.73 -7.60
N MET A 196 -1.67 -9.21 -8.15
CA MET A 196 -0.42 -8.45 -8.21
C MET A 196 -0.55 -7.18 -9.05
N LYS A 197 -1.29 -7.21 -10.15
CA LYS A 197 -1.55 -6.02 -10.96
C LYS A 197 -2.44 -5.03 -10.21
N GLN A 198 -3.54 -5.51 -9.65
CA GLN A 198 -4.54 -4.67 -9.00
C GLN A 198 -4.07 -4.10 -7.66
N ILE A 199 -3.17 -4.76 -6.94
CA ILE A 199 -2.59 -4.19 -5.73
C ILE A 199 -1.66 -2.99 -6.04
N HIS A 200 -1.01 -2.97 -7.20
CA HIS A 200 -0.14 -1.87 -7.60
C HIS A 200 -0.89 -0.77 -8.37
N PHE A 201 -1.77 -1.17 -9.27
CA PHE A 201 -2.51 -0.27 -10.16
C PHE A 201 -3.95 -0.73 -10.26
N PRO A 202 -4.76 -0.47 -9.23
CA PRO A 202 -6.16 -0.89 -9.22
C PRO A 202 -6.97 -0.14 -10.27
N ASP A 203 -7.81 -0.87 -10.99
CA ASP A 203 -8.75 -0.30 -11.95
C ASP A 203 -9.84 0.48 -11.21
N ASP A 204 -10.28 -0.03 -10.04
CA ASP A 204 -11.22 0.59 -9.13
C ASP A 204 -10.99 0.13 -7.67
N PHE A 205 -11.86 0.57 -6.76
CA PHE A 205 -11.77 0.22 -5.35
C PHE A 205 -12.11 -1.26 -5.09
N ASP A 206 -13.05 -1.83 -5.83
CA ASP A 206 -13.48 -3.22 -5.67
C ASP A 206 -12.37 -4.18 -6.13
N ALA A 207 -11.72 -3.88 -7.24
CA ALA A 207 -10.55 -4.62 -7.71
C ALA A 207 -9.38 -4.58 -6.70
N LEU A 208 -9.17 -3.42 -6.04
CA LEU A 208 -8.18 -3.31 -4.96
C LEU A 208 -8.54 -4.19 -3.76
N VAL A 209 -9.79 -4.20 -3.34
CA VAL A 209 -10.26 -5.03 -2.21
C VAL A 209 -10.10 -6.51 -2.52
N GLU A 210 -10.47 -6.92 -3.74
CA GLU A 210 -10.33 -8.31 -4.20
C GLU A 210 -8.85 -8.75 -4.23
N ALA A 211 -7.98 -7.93 -4.79
CA ALA A 211 -6.54 -8.18 -4.81
C ALA A 211 -5.96 -8.29 -3.39
N ARG A 212 -6.30 -7.37 -2.51
CA ARG A 212 -5.85 -7.34 -1.11
C ARG A 212 -6.31 -8.60 -0.37
N ARG A 213 -7.58 -9.01 -0.55
CA ARG A 213 -8.12 -10.24 0.04
C ARG A 213 -7.32 -11.48 -0.38
N ARG A 214 -6.96 -11.56 -1.66
CA ARG A 214 -6.14 -12.65 -2.18
C ARG A 214 -4.74 -12.64 -1.57
N LEU A 215 -4.04 -11.54 -1.60
CA LEU A 215 -2.64 -11.46 -1.13
C LEU A 215 -2.52 -11.64 0.38
N VAL A 216 -3.47 -11.13 1.17
CA VAL A 216 -3.53 -11.38 2.62
C VAL A 216 -3.73 -12.87 2.91
N PHE A 217 -4.65 -13.53 2.18
CA PHE A 217 -4.80 -14.97 2.31
C PHE A 217 -3.50 -15.72 2.00
N ASP A 218 -2.82 -15.36 0.92
CA ASP A 218 -1.57 -16.00 0.51
C ASP A 218 -0.48 -15.88 1.58
N GLU A 219 -0.32 -14.70 2.17
CA GLU A 219 0.64 -14.44 3.24
C GLU A 219 0.38 -15.33 4.46
N PHE A 220 -0.86 -15.35 4.97
CA PHE A 220 -1.23 -16.20 6.11
C PHE A 220 -1.17 -17.69 5.79
N PHE A 221 -1.57 -18.08 4.58
CA PHE A 221 -1.52 -19.48 4.15
C PHE A 221 -0.07 -20.01 4.14
N LEU A 222 0.84 -19.25 3.52
CA LEU A 222 2.26 -19.64 3.47
C LEU A 222 2.89 -19.64 4.85
N PHE A 223 2.55 -18.68 5.71
CA PHE A 223 3.00 -18.63 7.09
C PHE A 223 2.56 -19.87 7.89
N ILE A 224 1.27 -20.21 7.85
CA ILE A 224 0.72 -21.38 8.54
C ILE A 224 1.33 -22.67 7.99
N MET A 225 1.48 -22.77 6.68
CA MET A 225 2.12 -23.94 6.05
C MET A 225 3.58 -24.09 6.49
N GLY A 226 4.33 -22.99 6.55
CA GLY A 226 5.70 -22.97 7.05
C GLY A 226 5.79 -23.45 8.50
N MET A 227 4.92 -22.92 9.37
CA MET A 227 4.83 -23.37 10.77
C MET A 227 4.51 -24.87 10.89
N ARG A 228 3.51 -25.35 10.13
CA ARG A 228 3.15 -26.78 10.15
C ARG A 228 4.28 -27.66 9.64
N TYR A 229 5.01 -27.21 8.62
CA TYR A 229 6.16 -27.94 8.10
C TYR A 229 7.30 -28.04 9.13
N GLN A 230 7.61 -26.94 9.81
CA GLN A 230 8.60 -26.93 10.88
C GLN A 230 8.18 -27.83 12.05
N ASN A 231 6.92 -27.75 12.50
CA ASN A 231 6.41 -28.60 13.57
C ASN A 231 6.46 -30.10 13.22
N LYS A 232 6.27 -30.47 11.94
CA LYS A 232 6.45 -31.87 11.50
C LYS A 232 7.91 -32.32 11.50
N LYS A 233 8.86 -31.40 11.25
CA LYS A 233 10.30 -31.70 11.25
C LYS A 233 10.89 -31.78 12.67
N GLN A 234 10.32 -31.05 13.63
CA GLN A 234 10.76 -31.19 15.02
C GLN A 234 10.39 -32.60 15.48
N GLN A 235 11.41 -33.41 15.78
CA GLN A 235 11.22 -34.62 16.55
C GLN A 235 10.63 -34.20 17.88
N LYS A 236 9.39 -34.66 18.16
CA LYS A 236 8.81 -34.44 19.47
C LYS A 236 9.65 -35.21 20.49
N ASP A 237 10.13 -34.52 21.50
CA ASP A 237 10.84 -35.13 22.60
C ASP A 237 9.94 -36.18 23.25
N LYS A 238 10.50 -37.38 23.49
CA LYS A 238 9.77 -38.43 24.15
C LYS A 238 9.58 -38.05 25.62
N ASN A 239 8.38 -38.30 26.12
CA ASN A 239 8.10 -38.16 27.54
C ASN A 239 8.74 -39.34 28.29
N GLU A 240 9.60 -39.03 29.24
CA GLU A 240 10.22 -40.05 30.12
C GLU A 240 9.28 -40.49 31.24
N PHE A 241 8.18 -39.78 31.46
CA PHE A 241 7.20 -40.04 32.51
C PHE A 241 5.88 -40.48 31.89
N GLU A 242 5.42 -41.68 32.28
CA GLU A 242 4.16 -42.21 31.83
C GLU A 242 3.05 -41.86 32.84
N PHE A 243 2.14 -40.98 32.43
CA PHE A 243 0.96 -40.63 33.23
C PHE A 243 -0.18 -41.60 32.89
N THR A 244 -0.46 -42.51 33.84
CA THR A 244 -1.48 -43.55 33.66
C THR A 244 -2.84 -43.18 34.27
N ASP A 245 -2.88 -42.24 35.22
CA ASP A 245 -4.08 -41.89 35.98
C ASP A 245 -4.31 -40.38 36.04
N ASP A 246 -5.48 -39.94 35.59
CA ASP A 246 -5.97 -38.56 35.66
C ASP A 246 -7.08 -38.35 36.72
N ALA A 247 -7.39 -39.36 37.54
CA ALA A 247 -8.39 -39.26 38.61
C ALA A 247 -8.08 -38.14 39.61
N PHE A 248 -6.80 -37.85 39.81
CA PHE A 248 -6.39 -36.72 40.64
C PHE A 248 -6.87 -35.36 40.09
N ILE A 249 -6.85 -35.20 38.78
CA ILE A 249 -7.30 -33.98 38.10
C ILE A 249 -8.81 -33.83 38.25
N ASP A 250 -9.56 -34.93 38.08
CA ASP A 250 -11.02 -34.92 38.25
C ASP A 250 -11.42 -34.60 39.68
N GLY A 251 -10.72 -35.19 40.67
CA GLY A 251 -10.93 -34.88 42.09
C GLY A 251 -10.56 -33.43 42.48
N LEU A 252 -9.66 -32.76 41.76
CA LEU A 252 -9.40 -31.33 41.93
C LEU A 252 -10.52 -30.47 41.34
N ILE A 253 -11.02 -30.85 40.17
CA ILE A 253 -12.12 -30.13 39.50
C ILE A 253 -13.40 -30.17 40.37
N GLU A 254 -13.72 -31.31 40.96
CA GLU A 254 -14.88 -31.45 41.84
C GLU A 254 -14.82 -30.56 43.10
N LYS A 255 -13.63 -30.21 43.56
CA LYS A 255 -13.41 -29.38 44.74
C LYS A 255 -13.42 -27.86 44.42
N LEU A 256 -13.54 -27.47 43.16
CA LEU A 256 -13.60 -26.06 42.80
C LEU A 256 -14.90 -25.40 43.31
N PRO A 257 -14.85 -24.21 43.87
CA PRO A 257 -16.04 -23.48 44.38
C PRO A 257 -16.90 -22.87 43.26
N TYR A 258 -16.58 -23.14 42.00
CA TYR A 258 -17.28 -22.65 40.81
C TYR A 258 -17.29 -23.68 39.70
N GLU A 259 -18.21 -23.58 38.78
CA GLU A 259 -18.25 -24.41 37.59
C GLU A 259 -17.28 -23.88 36.51
N LEU A 260 -16.54 -24.81 35.89
CA LEU A 260 -15.66 -24.50 34.76
C LEU A 260 -16.50 -24.15 33.53
N THR A 261 -16.06 -23.15 32.80
CA THR A 261 -16.63 -22.80 31.48
C THR A 261 -16.39 -23.92 30.46
N GLY A 262 -17.18 -23.97 29.40
CA GLY A 262 -17.00 -24.97 28.34
C GLY A 262 -15.61 -24.91 27.70
N ALA A 263 -15.01 -23.73 27.56
CA ALA A 263 -13.65 -23.57 27.05
C ALA A 263 -12.60 -24.14 28.02
N GLN A 264 -12.75 -23.90 29.32
CA GLN A 264 -11.86 -24.47 30.35
C GLN A 264 -11.95 -25.99 30.40
N LYS A 265 -13.17 -26.59 30.37
CA LYS A 265 -13.38 -28.05 30.31
C LYS A 265 -12.67 -28.63 29.08
N LYS A 266 -12.89 -28.08 27.91
CA LYS A 266 -12.24 -28.49 26.67
C LYS A 266 -10.71 -28.45 26.77
N THR A 267 -10.16 -27.34 27.34
CA THR A 267 -8.71 -27.19 27.51
C THR A 267 -8.13 -28.29 28.45
N ILE A 268 -8.83 -28.59 29.55
CA ILE A 268 -8.41 -29.63 30.48
C ILE A 268 -8.42 -31.02 29.79
N ASP A 269 -9.46 -31.32 29.02
CA ASP A 269 -9.55 -32.56 28.26
C ASP A 269 -8.39 -32.72 27.26
N GLU A 270 -8.05 -31.62 26.58
CA GLU A 270 -6.91 -31.59 25.65
C GLU A 270 -5.57 -31.79 26.40
N ILE A 271 -5.39 -31.18 27.58
CA ILE A 271 -4.21 -31.38 28.44
C ILE A 271 -4.12 -32.84 28.88
N LYS A 272 -5.22 -33.45 29.34
CA LYS A 272 -5.26 -34.85 29.72
C LYS A 272 -4.84 -35.78 28.56
N GLN A 273 -5.26 -35.48 27.34
CA GLN A 273 -4.84 -36.22 26.15
C GLN A 273 -3.34 -36.04 25.84
N ASP A 274 -2.83 -34.84 25.96
CA ASP A 274 -1.40 -34.54 25.70
C ASP A 274 -0.49 -35.23 26.76
N ILE A 275 -0.88 -35.22 28.03
CA ILE A 275 -0.12 -35.87 29.13
C ILE A 275 -0.03 -37.39 28.94
N LYS A 276 -1.08 -38.03 28.42
CA LYS A 276 -1.10 -39.46 28.09
C LYS A 276 -0.33 -39.80 26.80
N SER A 277 0.10 -38.77 26.06
CA SER A 277 0.90 -38.94 24.85
C SER A 277 2.33 -39.41 25.17
N PRO A 278 2.96 -40.23 24.31
CA PRO A 278 4.37 -40.60 24.47
C PRO A 278 5.35 -39.44 24.23
N TYR A 279 4.85 -38.25 24.01
CA TYR A 279 5.65 -37.04 23.72
C TYR A 279 5.43 -35.97 24.79
N VAL A 280 6.47 -35.13 24.99
CA VAL A 280 6.39 -34.00 25.92
C VAL A 280 5.31 -33.00 25.40
N MET A 281 4.42 -32.61 26.30
CA MET A 281 3.39 -31.65 26.04
C MET A 281 4.02 -30.27 25.74
N GLN A 282 3.68 -29.69 24.59
CA GLN A 282 4.07 -28.33 24.17
C GLN A 282 2.82 -27.56 23.75
N ARG A 283 2.08 -27.02 24.73
CA ARG A 283 0.81 -26.32 24.48
C ARG A 283 0.82 -24.95 25.12
N LEU A 284 0.48 -23.92 24.33
CA LEU A 284 0.20 -22.58 24.84
C LEU A 284 -1.28 -22.50 25.21
N ILE A 285 -1.56 -22.14 26.46
CA ILE A 285 -2.93 -21.95 26.96
C ILE A 285 -3.14 -20.43 27.09
N PRO A 286 -3.86 -19.79 26.14
CA PRO A 286 -4.18 -18.37 26.27
C PRO A 286 -5.21 -18.19 27.39
N VAL A 287 -4.91 -17.34 28.37
CA VAL A 287 -5.84 -16.98 29.45
C VAL A 287 -6.55 -15.70 29.02
N SER A 288 -7.87 -15.78 28.84
CA SER A 288 -8.70 -14.59 28.65
C SER A 288 -9.17 -14.12 30.05
N TYR A 289 -8.77 -12.91 30.43
CA TYR A 289 -9.36 -12.19 31.55
C TYR A 289 -10.64 -11.53 31.06
N THR A 290 -11.79 -12.14 31.28
CA THR A 290 -13.11 -11.51 31.15
C THR A 290 -13.60 -11.09 32.54
#